data_23eb1f65574bcf4b8ed401033891e087
#
_entry.id   23eb1f65574bcf4b8ed401033891e087
#
_cell.length_a   1.000
_cell.length_b   1.000
_cell.length_c   1.000
_cell.angle_alpha   90.00
_cell.angle_beta   90.00
_cell.angle_gamma   90.00
#
_symmetry.space_group_name_H-M   'P 1'
#
loop_
_entity.id
_entity.type
_entity.pdbx_description
1 polymer ?
#
loop_
_entity_poly.entity_id
_entity_poly.type
_entity_poly.pdbx_seq_one_letter_code
_entity_poly.pdbx_strand_id
1 'polypeptide(L)'
;KKLGIAVVMSLHELDLAMKVSDRIACVDGTCISKIGTPEEIFSGDYVQKLYGIEQETFHPLTGEIFLRSKKEFPKVFVIGGAGVGLPVYYRLQREETPFAAGILFENDVEMGAARALASQVISVPAFHPMDEKALEGAKKVLDQCERAICPLQEFGPLNEANRALRDYARAKGILCEDN
;
A
#
# COMPACT_ATOMS: atom_id res chain seq x y z
N LYS A 1 29.98 -9.24 12.46
CA LYS A 1 29.97 -9.95 13.79
C LYS A 1 31.08 -10.98 13.90
N LYS A 2 31.40 -11.78 12.86
CA LYS A 2 32.45 -12.83 12.93
C LYS A 2 33.88 -12.29 13.14
N LEU A 3 34.15 -11.03 12.74
CA LEU A 3 35.47 -10.40 12.82
C LEU A 3 35.67 -9.51 14.05
N GLY A 4 34.65 -9.33 14.90
CA GLY A 4 34.71 -8.44 16.08
C GLY A 4 34.90 -6.96 15.75
N ILE A 5 34.59 -6.52 14.51
CA ILE A 5 34.75 -5.16 14.04
C ILE A 5 33.43 -4.42 14.21
N ALA A 6 33.48 -3.22 14.82
CA ALA A 6 32.35 -2.31 14.83
C ALA A 6 32.34 -1.48 13.51
N VAL A 7 31.21 -1.39 12.89
CA VAL A 7 31.01 -0.60 11.66
C VAL A 7 29.99 0.49 11.97
N VAL A 8 30.34 1.73 11.66
CA VAL A 8 29.43 2.89 11.71
C VAL A 8 29.22 3.37 10.29
N MET A 9 27.95 3.52 9.88
CA MET A 9 27.59 3.99 8.55
C MET A 9 26.46 5.02 8.62
N SER A 10 26.44 5.95 7.70
CA SER A 10 25.30 6.84 7.49
C SER A 10 24.39 6.27 6.42
N LEU A 11 23.11 6.14 6.74
CA LEU A 11 22.10 5.58 5.85
C LEU A 11 20.92 6.57 5.75
N HIS A 12 20.38 6.69 4.55
CA HIS A 12 19.17 7.47 4.29
C HIS A 12 17.95 6.54 4.00
N GLU A 13 18.21 5.30 3.60
CA GLU A 13 17.19 4.30 3.37
C GLU A 13 16.77 3.66 4.70
N LEU A 14 15.53 3.93 5.11
CA LEU A 14 14.98 3.46 6.38
C LEU A 14 14.85 1.94 6.42
N ASP A 15 14.44 1.32 5.32
CA ASP A 15 14.31 -0.14 5.20
C ASP A 15 15.65 -0.86 5.30
N LEU A 16 16.71 -0.27 4.73
CA LEU A 16 18.06 -0.81 4.85
C LEU A 16 18.57 -0.66 6.28
N ALA A 17 18.39 0.51 6.90
CA ALA A 17 18.77 0.74 8.29
C ALA A 17 18.13 -0.28 9.23
N MET A 18 16.85 -0.57 9.03
CA MET A 18 16.11 -1.56 9.81
C MET A 18 16.67 -2.98 9.65
N LYS A 19 17.09 -3.35 8.44
CA LYS A 19 17.53 -4.73 8.10
C LYS A 19 18.97 -5.05 8.53
N VAL A 20 19.87 -4.05 8.51
CA VAL A 20 21.31 -4.31 8.67
C VAL A 20 21.90 -3.81 9.98
N SER A 21 21.23 -2.93 10.71
CA SER A 21 21.80 -2.30 11.91
C SER A 21 21.53 -3.10 13.17
N ASP A 22 22.50 -3.16 14.07
CA ASP A 22 22.30 -3.64 15.44
C ASP A 22 21.77 -2.52 16.35
N ARG A 23 22.20 -1.28 16.05
CA ARG A 23 21.73 -0.05 16.71
C ARG A 23 21.65 1.09 15.72
N ILE A 24 20.70 1.95 15.91
CA ILE A 24 20.45 3.14 15.07
C ILE A 24 20.57 4.38 15.94
N ALA A 25 21.34 5.35 15.48
CA ALA A 25 21.37 6.71 16.04
C ALA A 25 20.67 7.64 15.05
N CYS A 26 19.54 8.19 15.46
CA CYS A 26 18.78 9.15 14.65
C CYS A 26 19.36 10.56 14.86
N VAL A 27 19.69 11.20 13.75
CA VAL A 27 20.24 12.57 13.73
C VAL A 27 19.14 13.52 13.28
N ASP A 28 18.90 14.56 14.08
CA ASP A 28 17.98 15.65 13.75
C ASP A 28 18.77 16.97 13.79
N GLY A 29 18.95 17.57 12.63
CA GLY A 29 19.83 18.72 12.48
C GLY A 29 21.27 18.38 12.87
N THR A 30 21.74 18.94 13.97
CA THR A 30 23.12 18.79 14.49
C THR A 30 23.21 17.87 15.73
N CYS A 31 22.08 17.28 16.15
CA CYS A 31 21.99 16.52 17.39
C CYS A 31 21.54 15.07 17.14
N ILE A 32 22.01 14.17 17.99
CA ILE A 32 21.42 12.82 18.06
C ILE A 32 20.15 12.93 18.90
N SER A 33 19.01 12.70 18.26
CA SER A 33 17.68 12.80 18.91
C SER A 33 17.26 11.51 19.61
N LYS A 34 17.70 10.35 19.12
CA LYS A 34 17.40 9.04 19.73
C LYS A 34 18.44 8.01 19.31
N ILE A 35 18.75 7.07 20.22
CA ILE A 35 19.55 5.87 19.94
C ILE A 35 18.80 4.65 20.45
N GLY A 36 18.67 3.62 19.61
CA GLY A 36 17.98 2.38 19.98
C GLY A 36 18.26 1.22 19.03
N THR A 37 17.62 0.09 19.28
CA THR A 37 17.56 -1.00 18.30
C THR A 37 16.62 -0.62 17.15
N PRO A 38 16.67 -1.30 16.00
CA PRO A 38 15.70 -1.07 14.92
C PRO A 38 14.26 -1.15 15.44
N GLU A 39 13.93 -2.14 16.25
CA GLU A 39 12.56 -2.32 16.79
C GLU A 39 12.13 -1.13 17.67
N GLU A 40 13.03 -0.59 18.49
CA GLU A 40 12.76 0.57 19.35
C GLU A 40 12.61 1.87 18.55
N ILE A 41 13.32 2.01 17.44
CA ILE A 41 13.28 3.21 16.58
C ILE A 41 12.04 3.18 15.70
N PHE A 42 11.72 2.04 15.07
CA PHE A 42 10.63 1.93 14.11
C PHE A 42 9.28 1.58 14.76
N SER A 43 9.26 1.26 16.08
CA SER A 43 8.00 1.13 16.81
C SER A 43 7.37 2.50 17.08
N GLY A 44 6.04 2.57 16.95
CA GLY A 44 5.28 3.78 17.21
C GLY A 44 5.42 4.84 16.11
N ASP A 45 5.38 6.12 16.49
CA ASP A 45 5.28 7.28 15.60
C ASP A 45 6.59 8.12 15.52
N TYR A 46 7.68 7.62 16.11
CA TYR A 46 8.91 8.40 16.21
C TYR A 46 9.53 8.75 14.84
N VAL A 47 9.63 7.77 13.94
CA VAL A 47 10.18 7.98 12.60
C VAL A 47 9.29 8.96 11.81
N GLN A 48 7.98 8.82 11.93
CA GLN A 48 7.04 9.72 11.29
C GLN A 48 7.23 11.17 11.75
N LYS A 49 7.37 11.38 13.06
CA LYS A 49 7.65 12.72 13.63
C LYS A 49 8.99 13.26 13.19
N LEU A 50 10.04 12.42 13.18
CA LEU A 50 11.38 12.83 12.79
C LEU A 50 11.45 13.34 11.33
N TYR A 51 10.69 12.68 10.44
CA TYR A 51 10.65 13.06 9.03
C TYR A 51 9.46 13.97 8.67
N GLY A 52 8.61 14.33 9.63
CA GLY A 52 7.42 15.14 9.38
C GLY A 52 6.38 14.41 8.50
N ILE A 53 6.32 13.08 8.58
CA ILE A 53 5.47 12.24 7.74
C ILE A 53 4.14 12.00 8.44
N GLU A 54 3.03 12.12 7.71
CA GLU A 54 1.71 11.75 8.22
C GLU A 54 1.60 10.23 8.43
N GLN A 55 0.88 9.81 9.47
CA GLN A 55 0.79 8.38 9.87
C GLN A 55 0.32 7.45 8.76
N GLU A 56 -0.59 7.90 7.91
CA GLU A 56 -1.17 7.09 6.82
C GLU A 56 -0.23 6.86 5.63
N THR A 57 0.91 7.57 5.60
CA THR A 57 1.85 7.53 4.46
C THR A 57 3.14 6.76 4.74
N PHE A 58 3.33 6.27 5.96
CA PHE A 58 4.49 5.49 6.36
C PHE A 58 4.12 4.04 6.71
N HIS A 59 4.79 3.07 6.10
CA HIS A 59 4.61 1.66 6.42
C HIS A 59 5.70 1.17 7.39
N PRO A 60 5.37 0.94 8.69
CA PRO A 60 6.39 0.70 9.72
C PRO A 60 7.16 -0.63 9.55
N LEU A 61 6.59 -1.61 8.85
CA LEU A 61 7.25 -2.91 8.62
C LEU A 61 8.21 -2.90 7.42
N THR A 62 7.96 -2.07 6.42
CA THR A 62 8.80 -2.00 5.21
C THR A 62 9.65 -0.75 5.15
N GLY A 63 9.37 0.26 5.98
CA GLY A 63 10.04 1.57 5.93
C GLY A 63 9.63 2.42 4.72
N GLU A 64 8.65 1.98 3.95
CA GLU A 64 8.18 2.70 2.75
C GLU A 64 7.40 3.95 3.12
N ILE A 65 7.64 5.02 2.35
CA ILE A 65 6.92 6.29 2.44
C ILE A 65 6.12 6.47 1.17
N PHE A 66 4.82 6.68 1.32
CA PHE A 66 3.91 6.97 0.21
C PHE A 66 3.57 8.46 0.19
N LEU A 67 3.54 9.05 -0.99
CA LEU A 67 3.04 10.41 -1.17
C LEU A 67 1.51 10.37 -1.20
N ARG A 68 0.87 11.05 -0.24
CA ARG A 68 -0.59 11.04 -0.11
C ARG A 68 -1.27 11.62 -1.35
N SER A 69 -2.25 10.90 -1.86
CA SER A 69 -3.14 11.41 -2.90
C SER A 69 -4.28 12.24 -2.29
N LYS A 70 -4.78 13.21 -3.03
CA LYS A 70 -6.01 13.94 -2.67
C LYS A 70 -7.19 12.96 -2.68
N LYS A 71 -8.01 12.94 -1.62
CA LYS A 71 -9.22 12.12 -1.55
C LYS A 71 -10.33 12.78 -2.40
N GLU A 72 -10.24 12.62 -3.71
CA GLU A 72 -11.27 13.00 -4.66
C GLU A 72 -12.14 11.77 -5.00
N PHE A 73 -13.29 11.98 -5.66
CA PHE A 73 -14.10 10.86 -6.14
C PHE A 73 -13.29 9.99 -7.10
N PRO A 74 -13.27 8.65 -6.93
CA PRO A 74 -12.47 7.78 -7.77
C PRO A 74 -13.01 7.75 -9.20
N LYS A 75 -12.12 7.96 -10.18
CA LYS A 75 -12.41 7.81 -11.61
C LYS A 75 -12.09 6.41 -12.14
N VAL A 76 -11.15 5.74 -11.49
CA VAL A 76 -10.66 4.42 -11.88
C VAL A 76 -10.87 3.45 -10.73
N PHE A 77 -11.36 2.25 -11.02
CA PHE A 77 -11.37 1.15 -10.06
C PHE A 77 -10.25 0.16 -10.39
N VAL A 78 -9.34 -0.10 -9.47
CA VAL A 78 -8.27 -1.09 -9.64
C VAL A 78 -8.62 -2.36 -8.88
N ILE A 79 -8.81 -3.46 -9.62
CA ILE A 79 -9.08 -4.79 -9.08
C ILE A 79 -7.72 -5.47 -8.88
N GLY A 80 -7.07 -5.19 -7.73
CA GLY A 80 -5.72 -5.64 -7.40
C GLY A 80 -5.69 -6.80 -6.41
N GLY A 81 -4.51 -7.10 -5.94
CA GLY A 81 -4.18 -8.11 -4.92
C GLY A 81 -2.84 -8.79 -5.22
N ALA A 82 -2.21 -9.33 -4.18
CA ALA A 82 -0.94 -10.05 -4.26
C ALA A 82 0.23 -9.24 -4.87
N GLY A 83 0.19 -7.92 -4.77
CA GLY A 83 1.26 -7.02 -5.25
C GLY A 83 1.12 -6.57 -6.69
N VAL A 84 0.21 -7.16 -7.50
CA VAL A 84 0.12 -6.85 -8.93
C VAL A 84 -0.53 -5.50 -9.23
N GLY A 85 -1.26 -4.92 -8.27
CA GLY A 85 -1.86 -3.59 -8.39
C GLY A 85 -0.87 -2.43 -8.19
N LEU A 86 0.25 -2.65 -7.51
CA LEU A 86 1.21 -1.59 -7.17
C LEU A 86 1.69 -0.76 -8.37
N PRO A 87 2.09 -1.34 -9.51
CA PRO A 87 2.49 -0.55 -10.68
C PRO A 87 1.38 0.37 -11.18
N VAL A 88 0.13 -0.10 -11.14
CA VAL A 88 -1.05 0.67 -11.54
C VAL A 88 -1.29 1.82 -10.58
N TYR A 89 -1.19 1.58 -9.25
CA TYR A 89 -1.36 2.62 -8.23
C TYR A 89 -0.34 3.75 -8.42
N TYR A 90 0.93 3.42 -8.59
CA TYR A 90 1.98 4.41 -8.80
C TYR A 90 1.84 5.17 -10.14
N ARG A 91 1.35 4.50 -11.19
CA ARG A 91 1.04 5.17 -12.45
C ARG A 91 -0.09 6.17 -12.28
N LEU A 92 -1.22 5.75 -11.70
CA LEU A 92 -2.39 6.61 -11.47
C LEU A 92 -2.05 7.80 -10.55
N GLN A 93 -1.17 7.58 -9.56
CA GLN A 93 -0.67 8.66 -8.72
C GLN A 93 0.13 9.69 -9.51
N ARG A 94 1.05 9.25 -10.38
CA ARG A 94 1.83 10.19 -11.24
C ARG A 94 0.95 10.94 -12.23
N GLU A 95 -0.14 10.32 -12.68
CA GLU A 95 -1.16 10.93 -13.55
C GLU A 95 -2.15 11.82 -12.78
N GLU A 96 -2.00 11.95 -11.46
CA GLU A 96 -2.95 12.64 -10.56
C GLU A 96 -4.40 12.17 -10.75
N THR A 97 -4.57 10.89 -11.12
CA THR A 97 -5.88 10.29 -11.37
C THR A 97 -6.38 9.59 -10.10
N PRO A 98 -7.47 10.10 -9.49
CA PRO A 98 -8.04 9.50 -8.29
C PRO A 98 -8.61 8.11 -8.60
N PHE A 99 -8.33 7.13 -7.72
CA PHE A 99 -8.75 5.75 -7.93
C PHE A 99 -9.27 5.10 -6.65
N ALA A 100 -10.06 4.05 -6.81
CA ALA A 100 -10.43 3.11 -5.77
C ALA A 100 -9.69 1.80 -5.98
N ALA A 101 -9.35 1.10 -4.90
CA ALA A 101 -8.69 -0.19 -4.93
C ALA A 101 -9.51 -1.25 -4.18
N GLY A 102 -9.54 -2.45 -4.68
CA GLY A 102 -10.21 -3.58 -4.01
C GLY A 102 -10.54 -4.73 -4.98
N ILE A 103 -11.06 -5.85 -4.47
CA ILE A 103 -11.20 -6.18 -3.04
C ILE A 103 -9.87 -6.71 -2.54
N LEU A 104 -9.33 -6.14 -1.46
CA LEU A 104 -8.04 -6.53 -0.91
C LEU A 104 -8.22 -7.21 0.45
N PHE A 105 -7.33 -8.16 0.79
CA PHE A 105 -7.19 -8.58 2.17
C PHE A 105 -6.42 -7.53 2.98
N GLU A 106 -6.77 -7.34 4.25
CA GLU A 106 -6.08 -6.36 5.12
C GLU A 106 -4.59 -6.64 5.32
N ASN A 107 -4.18 -7.89 5.12
CA ASN A 107 -2.78 -8.35 5.15
C ASN A 107 -2.14 -8.45 3.76
N ASP A 108 -2.78 -7.93 2.71
CA ASP A 108 -2.19 -7.89 1.37
C ASP A 108 -1.00 -6.93 1.33
N VAL A 109 0.02 -7.28 0.55
CA VAL A 109 1.21 -6.44 0.36
C VAL A 109 0.89 -5.08 -0.27
N GLU A 110 -0.22 -4.98 -1.01
CA GLU A 110 -0.71 -3.74 -1.61
C GLU A 110 -1.41 -2.81 -0.61
N MET A 111 -1.84 -3.32 0.55
CA MET A 111 -2.73 -2.59 1.45
C MET A 111 -2.14 -1.27 1.93
N GLY A 112 -0.84 -1.24 2.22
CA GLY A 112 -0.13 -0.02 2.62
C GLY A 112 -0.23 1.08 1.56
N ALA A 113 0.13 0.73 0.32
CA ALA A 113 0.05 1.64 -0.83
C ALA A 113 -1.41 2.02 -1.15
N ALA A 114 -2.34 1.06 -1.13
CA ALA A 114 -3.75 1.34 -1.39
C ALA A 114 -4.34 2.35 -0.40
N ARG A 115 -4.07 2.20 0.90
CA ARG A 115 -4.54 3.15 1.93
C ARG A 115 -3.96 4.55 1.78
N ALA A 116 -2.71 4.65 1.36
CA ALA A 116 -2.03 5.93 1.18
C ALA A 116 -2.46 6.66 -0.11
N LEU A 117 -2.61 5.92 -1.21
CA LEU A 117 -2.74 6.47 -2.56
C LEU A 117 -4.17 6.48 -3.08
N ALA A 118 -4.99 5.48 -2.73
CA ALA A 118 -6.35 5.40 -3.23
C ALA A 118 -7.29 6.37 -2.48
N SER A 119 -8.27 6.90 -3.20
CA SER A 119 -9.36 7.68 -2.63
C SER A 119 -10.26 6.82 -1.74
N GLN A 120 -10.43 5.55 -2.12
CA GLN A 120 -11.22 4.57 -1.39
C GLN A 120 -10.62 3.18 -1.54
N VAL A 121 -10.64 2.41 -0.44
CA VAL A 121 -10.20 1.01 -0.44
C VAL A 121 -11.34 0.13 0.04
N ILE A 122 -11.63 -0.92 -0.71
CA ILE A 122 -12.55 -1.99 -0.30
C ILE A 122 -11.70 -3.16 0.16
N SER A 123 -11.82 -3.53 1.44
CA SER A 123 -11.04 -4.61 2.03
C SER A 123 -11.89 -5.55 2.86
N VAL A 124 -11.36 -6.75 3.05
CA VAL A 124 -11.86 -7.75 3.98
C VAL A 124 -10.78 -8.08 5.00
N PRO A 125 -11.14 -8.47 6.24
CA PRO A 125 -10.16 -8.87 7.23
C PRO A 125 -9.29 -10.03 6.72
N ALA A 126 -8.06 -10.11 7.25
CA ALA A 126 -7.15 -11.20 6.93
C ALA A 126 -7.82 -12.56 7.19
N PHE A 127 -7.63 -13.52 6.28
CA PHE A 127 -8.17 -14.88 6.37
C PHE A 127 -9.70 -14.99 6.38
N HIS A 128 -10.44 -13.91 6.15
CA HIS A 128 -11.89 -13.97 5.94
C HIS A 128 -12.20 -14.12 4.44
N PRO A 129 -13.30 -14.78 4.08
CA PRO A 129 -13.70 -14.87 2.67
C PRO A 129 -14.08 -13.49 2.14
N MET A 130 -13.80 -13.25 0.85
CA MET A 130 -14.40 -12.14 0.11
C MET A 130 -15.86 -12.48 -0.17
N ASP A 131 -16.74 -12.11 0.76
CA ASP A 131 -18.16 -12.45 0.72
C ASP A 131 -18.96 -11.56 -0.26
N GLU A 132 -20.26 -11.88 -0.40
CA GLU A 132 -21.18 -11.14 -1.26
C GLU A 132 -21.31 -9.68 -0.84
N LYS A 133 -21.21 -9.38 0.46
CA LYS A 133 -21.27 -8.00 0.99
C LYS A 133 -20.07 -7.18 0.51
N ALA A 134 -18.88 -7.77 0.52
CA ALA A 134 -17.67 -7.12 0.00
C ALA A 134 -17.79 -6.88 -1.51
N LEU A 135 -18.29 -7.87 -2.26
CA LEU A 135 -18.52 -7.76 -3.70
C LEU A 135 -19.53 -6.65 -4.03
N GLU A 136 -20.66 -6.60 -3.34
CA GLU A 136 -21.67 -5.56 -3.56
C GLU A 136 -21.15 -4.17 -3.16
N GLY A 137 -20.36 -4.08 -2.10
CA GLY A 137 -19.66 -2.85 -1.74
C GLY A 137 -18.70 -2.37 -2.84
N ALA A 138 -17.93 -3.29 -3.41
CA ALA A 138 -17.02 -2.99 -4.51
C ALA A 138 -17.75 -2.57 -5.80
N LYS A 139 -18.85 -3.26 -6.16
CA LYS A 139 -19.69 -2.88 -7.31
C LYS A 139 -20.24 -1.45 -7.18
N LYS A 140 -20.72 -1.06 -6.00
CA LYS A 140 -21.24 0.29 -5.76
C LYS A 140 -20.18 1.38 -5.99
N VAL A 141 -18.94 1.12 -5.64
CA VAL A 141 -17.84 2.06 -5.88
C VAL A 141 -17.43 2.03 -7.35
N LEU A 142 -17.35 0.84 -7.95
CA LEU A 142 -17.04 0.66 -9.37
C LEU A 142 -18.07 1.36 -10.26
N ASP A 143 -19.35 1.37 -9.87
CA ASP A 143 -20.43 2.05 -10.60
C ASP A 143 -20.26 3.57 -10.68
N GLN A 144 -19.44 4.15 -9.78
CA GLN A 144 -19.12 5.58 -9.77
C GLN A 144 -17.86 5.89 -10.59
N CYS A 145 -17.14 4.86 -11.04
CA CYS A 145 -15.90 5.01 -11.79
C CYS A 145 -16.16 5.03 -13.30
N GLU A 146 -15.32 5.76 -14.03
CA GLU A 146 -15.36 5.84 -15.49
C GLU A 146 -14.79 4.59 -16.16
N ARG A 147 -13.83 3.94 -15.50
CA ARG A 147 -13.14 2.74 -15.99
C ARG A 147 -12.66 1.84 -14.85
N ALA A 148 -12.40 0.58 -15.18
CA ALA A 148 -11.79 -0.40 -14.30
C ALA A 148 -10.52 -0.97 -14.94
N ILE A 149 -9.52 -1.26 -14.12
CA ILE A 149 -8.26 -1.92 -14.51
C ILE A 149 -8.12 -3.16 -13.62
N CYS A 150 -7.85 -4.31 -14.24
CA CYS A 150 -7.67 -5.56 -13.52
C CYS A 150 -6.32 -6.19 -13.88
N PRO A 151 -5.24 -5.91 -13.13
CA PRO A 151 -3.94 -6.55 -13.35
C PRO A 151 -3.89 -8.00 -12.90
N LEU A 152 -4.89 -8.51 -12.18
CA LEU A 152 -4.98 -9.91 -11.76
C LEU A 152 -5.12 -10.84 -12.96
N GLN A 153 -4.21 -11.82 -13.07
CA GLN A 153 -4.23 -12.85 -14.10
C GLN A 153 -4.90 -14.15 -13.58
N GLU A 154 -4.73 -14.45 -12.29
CA GLU A 154 -5.18 -15.68 -11.68
C GLU A 154 -6.27 -15.43 -10.64
N PHE A 155 -7.27 -16.31 -10.64
CA PHE A 155 -8.38 -16.30 -9.71
C PHE A 155 -8.60 -17.68 -9.13
N GLY A 156 -8.74 -17.75 -7.82
CA GLY A 156 -9.02 -18.96 -7.07
C GLY A 156 -10.15 -18.77 -6.07
N PRO A 157 -10.40 -19.75 -5.21
CA PRO A 157 -11.50 -19.69 -4.25
C PRO A 157 -11.46 -18.50 -3.31
N LEU A 158 -10.25 -17.97 -3.01
CA LEU A 158 -10.09 -16.85 -2.07
C LEU A 158 -10.35 -15.48 -2.71
N ASN A 159 -10.20 -15.34 -4.02
CA ASN A 159 -10.41 -14.09 -4.76
C ASN A 159 -11.45 -14.21 -5.88
N GLU A 160 -12.39 -15.15 -5.75
CA GLU A 160 -13.49 -15.36 -6.70
C GLU A 160 -14.37 -14.11 -6.83
N ALA A 161 -14.52 -13.34 -5.74
CA ALA A 161 -15.21 -12.05 -5.78
C ALA A 161 -14.52 -11.04 -6.71
N ASN A 162 -13.20 -11.05 -6.78
CA ASN A 162 -12.46 -10.21 -7.73
C ASN A 162 -12.68 -10.65 -9.18
N ARG A 163 -12.84 -11.96 -9.45
CA ARG A 163 -13.25 -12.46 -10.77
C ARG A 163 -14.63 -11.93 -11.14
N ALA A 164 -15.59 -12.09 -10.22
CA ALA A 164 -16.96 -11.63 -10.43
C ALA A 164 -17.01 -10.10 -10.66
N LEU A 165 -16.20 -9.33 -9.92
CA LEU A 165 -16.09 -7.88 -10.08
C LEU A 165 -15.48 -7.50 -11.45
N ARG A 166 -14.44 -8.19 -11.89
CA ARG A 166 -13.85 -8.02 -13.23
C ARG A 166 -14.88 -8.30 -14.32
N ASP A 167 -15.61 -9.40 -14.20
CA ASP A 167 -16.61 -9.80 -15.20
C ASP A 167 -17.80 -8.82 -15.21
N TYR A 168 -18.14 -8.27 -14.05
CA TYR A 168 -19.11 -7.17 -13.94
C TYR A 168 -18.63 -5.90 -14.65
N ALA A 169 -17.37 -5.49 -14.46
CA ALA A 169 -16.78 -4.34 -15.15
C ALA A 169 -16.74 -4.55 -16.67
N ARG A 170 -16.42 -5.78 -17.11
CA ARG A 170 -16.45 -6.16 -18.52
C ARG A 170 -17.86 -6.07 -19.12
N ALA A 171 -18.87 -6.59 -18.42
CA ALA A 171 -20.26 -6.53 -18.88
C ALA A 171 -20.78 -5.07 -19.00
N LYS A 172 -20.24 -4.15 -18.19
CA LYS A 172 -20.52 -2.72 -18.27
C LYS A 172 -19.72 -2.00 -19.37
N GLY A 173 -18.76 -2.64 -20.01
CA GLY A 173 -17.92 -2.03 -21.03
C GLY A 173 -16.88 -1.04 -20.50
N ILE A 174 -16.57 -1.07 -19.19
CA ILE A 174 -15.64 -0.13 -18.55
C ILE A 174 -14.31 -0.79 -18.16
N LEU A 175 -14.15 -2.10 -18.38
CA LEU A 175 -12.90 -2.80 -18.16
C LEU A 175 -11.88 -2.41 -19.24
N CYS A 176 -10.76 -1.83 -18.82
CA CYS A 176 -9.64 -1.52 -19.69
C CYS A 176 -8.56 -2.61 -19.58
N GLU A 177 -7.97 -2.97 -20.70
CA GLU A 177 -6.74 -3.77 -20.71
C GLU A 177 -5.59 -2.87 -20.23
N ASP A 178 -4.77 -3.39 -19.35
CA ASP A 178 -3.56 -2.72 -18.88
C ASP A 178 -2.45 -3.02 -19.89
N ASN A 179 -2.19 -2.05 -20.77
CA ASN A 179 -1.09 -2.11 -21.76
C ASN A 179 0.21 -1.60 -21.15
#